data_42840dd0044040c78e7db16f212445d8
#
_entry.id   42840dd0044040c78e7db16f212445d8
#
_cell.length_a   1.000
_cell.length_b   1.000
_cell.length_c   1.000
_cell.angle_alpha   90.00
_cell.angle_beta   90.00
_cell.angle_gamma   90.00
#
_symmetry.space_group_name_H-M   'P 1'
#
loop_
_entity.id
_entity.type
_entity.pdbx_description
1 polymer ?
#
loop_
_entity_poly.entity_id
_entity_poly.type
_entity_poly.pdbx_seq_one_letter_code
_entity_poly.pdbx_strand_id
1 'polypeptide(L)'
;MIGSKSKNTGQRSGKQGSSGLAVHDRSSVHRSAGKRPAVARILLADSDLASRLTLSTLLAAGGYSVDSAASASEAIDRMDKHEYQLVLADLRGESEDAGQRVLAYARQKCYRPATALVTSFLHTGHRVADNDSEHRIAVDNDDVSKMLDRVAELIGMRVSRRVNRRLAKVS
;
A
#
# COMPACT_ATOMS: atom_id res chain seq x y z
N MET A 1 74.97 22.13 -25.19
CA MET A 1 75.46 23.33 -24.52
C MET A 1 74.63 23.47 -23.24
N ILE A 2 75.21 23.04 -22.14
CA ILE A 2 75.69 23.91 -21.10
C ILE A 2 74.48 24.49 -20.34
N GLY A 3 74.20 24.29 -19.09
CA GLY A 3 74.89 23.94 -17.90
C GLY A 3 74.07 24.39 -16.75
N SER A 4 74.24 23.66 -15.74
CA SER A 4 74.71 23.91 -14.38
C SER A 4 73.68 24.39 -13.38
N LYS A 5 73.40 23.49 -12.45
CA LYS A 5 73.89 23.46 -11.02
C LYS A 5 73.57 24.68 -10.21
N SER A 6 72.83 24.55 -9.09
CA SER A 6 73.38 24.58 -7.72
C SER A 6 72.21 24.52 -6.71
N LYS A 7 72.12 23.54 -5.89
CA LYS A 7 72.42 23.44 -4.45
C LYS A 7 72.23 24.73 -3.63
N ASN A 8 71.30 24.67 -2.64
CA ASN A 8 71.72 24.80 -1.23
C ASN A 8 70.58 24.57 -0.23
N THR A 9 70.79 23.71 0.61
CA THR A 9 70.71 23.51 2.06
C THR A 9 70.21 24.68 2.88
N GLY A 10 69.33 24.43 3.81
CA GLY A 10 68.99 25.31 4.91
C GLY A 10 67.90 24.83 5.83
N GLN A 11 68.33 24.16 6.80
CA GLN A 11 67.70 23.60 7.99
C GLN A 11 67.17 24.69 8.92
N ARG A 12 66.03 24.44 9.56
CA ARG A 12 65.70 24.60 11.01
C ARG A 12 64.20 24.89 11.18
N SER A 13 63.49 23.92 11.80
CA SER A 13 63.17 23.92 13.23
C SER A 13 62.27 25.05 13.71
N GLY A 14 61.02 24.76 13.99
CA GLY A 14 60.08 25.60 14.74
C GLY A 14 58.82 24.80 15.09
N LYS A 15 58.77 24.29 16.31
CA LYS A 15 57.62 23.73 16.99
C LYS A 15 56.53 24.78 17.23
N GLN A 16 55.34 24.29 17.32
CA GLN A 16 54.13 24.64 18.12
C GLN A 16 52.98 24.89 17.18
N GLY A 17 51.88 24.17 17.26
CA GLY A 17 51.08 23.90 18.44
C GLY A 17 49.70 24.39 18.10
N SER A 18 48.77 23.59 18.37
CA SER A 18 47.37 23.86 18.63
C SER A 18 46.35 23.47 17.57
N SER A 19 45.54 22.55 18.05
CA SER A 19 44.11 22.39 17.89
C SER A 19 43.61 22.16 16.48
N GLY A 20 43.63 20.90 16.12
CA GLY A 20 42.75 20.36 15.11
C GLY A 20 41.29 20.45 15.54
N LEU A 21 40.55 21.29 14.85
CA LEU A 21 39.11 21.12 14.79
C LEU A 21 38.82 19.91 13.92
N ALA A 22 38.50 18.81 14.58
CA ALA A 22 37.92 17.65 13.92
C ALA A 22 36.63 18.11 13.26
N VAL A 23 36.68 18.25 11.94
CA VAL A 23 35.50 18.34 11.13
C VAL A 23 34.82 16.98 11.26
N HIS A 24 33.82 16.91 12.14
CA HIS A 24 32.91 15.78 12.15
C HIS A 24 32.29 15.67 10.76
N ASP A 25 32.81 14.76 9.98
CA ASP A 25 32.11 14.18 8.84
C ASP A 25 30.79 13.62 9.36
N ARG A 26 29.75 14.44 9.24
CA ARG A 26 28.37 13.98 9.38
C ARG A 26 28.06 13.21 8.11
N SER A 27 28.64 12.02 7.99
CA SER A 27 28.13 11.01 7.11
C SER A 27 26.65 10.87 7.45
N SER A 28 25.85 11.46 6.61
CA SER A 28 24.40 11.35 6.60
C SER A 28 24.07 9.87 6.63
N VAL A 29 23.79 9.35 7.82
CA VAL A 29 23.12 8.08 8.00
C VAL A 29 21.76 8.26 7.30
N HIS A 30 21.70 7.93 6.02
CA HIS A 30 20.46 7.61 5.35
C HIS A 30 19.88 6.43 6.13
N ARG A 31 19.18 6.74 7.22
CA ARG A 31 18.20 5.80 7.74
C ARG A 31 17.24 5.55 6.59
N SER A 32 17.44 4.45 5.89
CA SER A 32 16.40 3.86 5.11
C SER A 32 15.22 3.75 6.08
N ALA A 33 14.21 4.59 5.86
CA ALA A 33 12.97 4.51 6.60
C ALA A 33 12.49 3.07 6.44
N GLY A 34 12.70 2.25 7.44
CA GLY A 34 12.33 0.84 7.44
C GLY A 34 10.87 0.80 7.08
N LYS A 35 10.55 0.27 5.91
CA LYS A 35 9.19 0.11 5.43
C LYS A 35 8.45 -0.63 6.54
N ARG A 36 7.60 0.07 7.27
CA ARG A 36 6.76 -0.57 8.29
C ARG A 36 6.06 -1.74 7.62
N PRO A 37 6.02 -2.93 8.21
CA PRO A 37 5.28 -4.04 7.64
C PRO A 37 3.85 -3.56 7.38
N ALA A 38 3.37 -3.76 6.15
CA ALA A 38 2.02 -3.37 5.80
C ALA A 38 1.02 -4.11 6.69
N VAL A 39 0.03 -3.39 7.21
CA VAL A 39 -1.00 -3.95 8.12
C VAL A 39 -1.78 -5.05 7.42
N ALA A 40 -2.06 -4.90 6.13
CA ALA A 40 -2.70 -5.91 5.29
C ALA A 40 -2.45 -5.62 3.81
N ARG A 41 -2.59 -6.64 2.97
CA ARG A 41 -2.53 -6.51 1.51
C ARG A 41 -3.94 -6.46 0.94
N ILE A 42 -4.22 -5.43 0.16
CA ILE A 42 -5.53 -5.16 -0.46
C ILE A 42 -5.39 -5.24 -1.97
N LEU A 43 -6.34 -5.88 -2.64
CA LEU A 43 -6.55 -5.76 -4.08
C LEU A 43 -7.67 -4.74 -4.32
N LEU A 44 -7.38 -3.70 -5.09
CA LEU A 44 -8.34 -2.71 -5.56
C LEU A 44 -8.56 -2.91 -7.07
N ALA A 45 -9.75 -3.37 -7.46
CA ALA A 45 -10.17 -3.48 -8.84
C ALA A 45 -11.10 -2.30 -9.17
N ASP A 46 -10.63 -1.37 -9.99
CA ASP A 46 -11.37 -0.16 -10.37
C ASP A 46 -11.06 0.19 -11.83
N SER A 47 -12.07 0.30 -12.66
CA SER A 47 -11.92 0.62 -14.08
C SER A 47 -11.58 2.08 -14.35
N ASP A 48 -11.94 3.00 -13.44
CA ASP A 48 -11.60 4.42 -13.56
C ASP A 48 -10.19 4.69 -13.02
N LEU A 49 -9.35 5.29 -13.83
CA LEU A 49 -7.95 5.57 -13.48
C LEU A 49 -7.84 6.57 -12.33
N ALA A 50 -8.63 7.63 -12.34
CA ALA A 50 -8.54 8.69 -11.33
C ALA A 50 -8.99 8.19 -9.97
N SER A 51 -10.12 7.49 -9.92
CA SER A 51 -10.63 6.81 -8.72
C SER A 51 -9.61 5.80 -8.18
N ARG A 52 -9.08 4.94 -9.06
CA ARG A 52 -8.11 3.91 -8.69
C ARG A 52 -6.84 4.50 -8.08
N LEU A 53 -6.28 5.57 -8.65
CA LEU A 53 -5.11 6.25 -8.11
C LEU A 53 -5.39 6.90 -6.75
N THR A 54 -6.53 7.58 -6.64
CA THR A 54 -6.95 8.23 -5.40
C THR A 54 -7.12 7.21 -4.28
N LEU A 55 -7.90 6.17 -4.51
CA LEU A 55 -8.15 5.13 -3.51
C LEU A 55 -6.88 4.37 -3.15
N SER A 56 -6.03 4.04 -4.12
CA SER A 56 -4.75 3.40 -3.84
C SER A 56 -3.87 4.25 -2.92
N THR A 57 -3.83 5.58 -3.16
CA THR A 57 -3.06 6.51 -2.36
C THR A 57 -3.60 6.61 -0.93
N LEU A 58 -4.91 6.73 -0.77
CA LEU A 58 -5.57 6.81 0.54
C LEU A 58 -5.36 5.54 1.36
N LEU A 59 -5.55 4.37 0.76
CA LEU A 59 -5.31 3.09 1.41
C LEU A 59 -3.84 2.91 1.79
N ALA A 60 -2.92 3.30 0.91
CA ALA A 60 -1.48 3.23 1.20
C ALA A 60 -1.10 4.17 2.35
N ALA A 61 -1.68 5.38 2.42
CA ALA A 61 -1.52 6.31 3.54
C ALA A 61 -2.05 5.72 4.86
N GLY A 62 -3.12 4.91 4.80
CA GLY A 62 -3.64 4.13 5.93
C GLY A 62 -2.76 2.94 6.36
N GLY A 63 -1.61 2.71 5.70
CA GLY A 63 -0.65 1.67 6.06
C GLY A 63 -0.89 0.33 5.38
N TYR A 64 -1.78 0.25 4.41
CA TYR A 64 -2.04 -0.97 3.64
C TYR A 64 -1.07 -1.12 2.46
N SER A 65 -0.78 -2.38 2.07
CA SER A 65 -0.14 -2.68 0.80
C SER A 65 -1.24 -2.84 -0.25
N VAL A 66 -1.21 -2.04 -1.31
CA VAL A 66 -2.28 -2.02 -2.32
C VAL A 66 -1.73 -2.47 -3.66
N ASP A 67 -2.36 -3.50 -4.22
CA ASP A 67 -2.24 -3.84 -5.63
C ASP A 67 -3.52 -3.38 -6.33
N SER A 68 -3.39 -2.70 -7.45
CA SER A 68 -4.54 -2.22 -8.21
C SER A 68 -4.68 -2.95 -9.55
N ALA A 69 -5.91 -3.19 -9.98
CA ALA A 69 -6.28 -3.79 -11.25
C ALA A 69 -7.28 -2.89 -11.98
N ALA A 70 -7.12 -2.76 -13.30
CA ALA A 70 -7.98 -1.92 -14.12
C ALA A 70 -9.20 -2.67 -14.70
N SER A 71 -9.23 -4.00 -14.55
CA SER A 71 -10.27 -4.86 -15.11
C SER A 71 -10.51 -6.09 -14.23
N ALA A 72 -11.63 -6.77 -14.47
CA ALA A 72 -11.95 -8.04 -13.81
C ALA A 72 -10.91 -9.12 -14.13
N SER A 73 -10.45 -9.20 -15.37
CA SER A 73 -9.42 -10.15 -15.79
C SER A 73 -8.13 -9.95 -15.02
N GLU A 74 -7.65 -8.71 -14.95
CA GLU A 74 -6.42 -8.38 -14.23
C GLU A 74 -6.56 -8.67 -12.72
N ALA A 75 -7.73 -8.39 -12.14
CA ALA A 75 -7.99 -8.67 -10.73
C ALA A 75 -7.93 -10.18 -10.45
N ILE A 76 -8.51 -11.02 -11.31
CA ILE A 76 -8.48 -12.47 -11.22
C ILE A 76 -7.04 -12.98 -11.31
N ASP A 77 -6.27 -12.53 -12.31
CA ASP A 77 -4.87 -12.91 -12.49
C ASP A 77 -4.00 -12.57 -11.27
N ARG A 78 -4.27 -11.43 -10.62
CA ARG A 78 -3.57 -11.04 -9.39
C ARG A 78 -3.93 -11.94 -8.23
N MET A 79 -5.21 -12.32 -8.09
CA MET A 79 -5.68 -13.24 -7.04
C MET A 79 -5.15 -14.67 -7.22
N ASP A 80 -4.76 -15.06 -8.42
CA ASP A 80 -4.11 -16.35 -8.67
C ASP A 80 -2.65 -16.37 -8.25
N LYS A 81 -2.01 -15.22 -8.32
CA LYS A 81 -0.57 -15.06 -8.02
C LYS A 81 -0.30 -14.66 -6.57
N HIS A 82 -1.27 -14.03 -5.90
CA HIS A 82 -1.07 -13.42 -4.58
C HIS A 82 -2.28 -13.62 -3.68
N GLU A 83 -2.02 -13.68 -2.36
CA GLU A 83 -3.05 -13.68 -1.34
C GLU A 83 -3.36 -12.26 -0.86
N TYR A 84 -4.64 -11.96 -0.69
CA TYR A 84 -5.12 -10.67 -0.21
C TYR A 84 -5.95 -10.85 1.07
N GLN A 85 -5.92 -9.85 1.95
CA GLN A 85 -6.78 -9.79 3.12
C GLN A 85 -8.15 -9.20 2.78
N LEU A 86 -8.19 -8.29 1.81
CA LEU A 86 -9.38 -7.62 1.34
C LEU A 86 -9.33 -7.46 -0.18
N VAL A 87 -10.46 -7.65 -0.83
CA VAL A 87 -10.67 -7.35 -2.25
C VAL A 87 -11.78 -6.31 -2.36
N LEU A 88 -11.46 -5.17 -2.95
CA LEU A 88 -12.36 -4.06 -3.25
C LEU A 88 -12.62 -4.02 -4.75
N ALA A 89 -13.87 -3.81 -5.17
CA ALA A 89 -14.19 -3.73 -6.59
C ALA A 89 -15.13 -2.56 -6.89
N ASP A 90 -14.78 -1.76 -7.91
CA ASP A 90 -15.62 -0.81 -8.62
C ASP A 90 -15.34 -0.91 -10.12
N LEU A 91 -16.00 -1.85 -10.79
CA LEU A 91 -15.81 -2.15 -12.21
C LEU A 91 -17.04 -1.81 -13.05
N ARG A 92 -17.84 -0.86 -12.60
CA ARG A 92 -19.06 -0.43 -13.32
C ARG A 92 -18.76 0.12 -14.72
N GLY A 93 -17.57 0.64 -14.94
CA GLY A 93 -17.12 1.07 -16.26
C GLY A 93 -16.82 -0.10 -17.23
N GLU A 94 -16.58 -1.33 -16.74
CA GLU A 94 -16.36 -2.51 -17.57
C GLU A 94 -17.68 -3.19 -17.93
N SER A 95 -18.47 -3.56 -16.92
CA SER A 95 -19.84 -4.05 -17.03
C SER A 95 -20.54 -3.95 -15.68
N GLU A 96 -21.88 -3.97 -15.69
CA GLU A 96 -22.68 -3.81 -14.48
C GLU A 96 -22.38 -4.88 -13.42
N ASP A 97 -22.05 -6.09 -13.84
CA ASP A 97 -21.77 -7.24 -12.97
C ASP A 97 -20.27 -7.56 -12.78
N ALA A 98 -19.35 -6.85 -13.45
CA ALA A 98 -17.91 -7.15 -13.41
C ALA A 98 -17.36 -7.16 -11.98
N GLY A 99 -17.72 -6.17 -11.16
CA GLY A 99 -17.34 -6.12 -9.76
C GLY A 99 -17.86 -7.31 -8.96
N GLN A 100 -19.11 -7.70 -9.18
CA GLN A 100 -19.73 -8.86 -8.53
C GLN A 100 -19.00 -10.16 -8.87
N ARG A 101 -18.64 -10.35 -10.15
CA ARG A 101 -17.87 -11.52 -10.61
C ARG A 101 -16.52 -11.61 -9.92
N VAL A 102 -15.79 -10.49 -9.82
CA VAL A 102 -14.50 -10.43 -9.11
C VAL A 102 -14.66 -10.82 -7.64
N LEU A 103 -15.68 -10.29 -6.96
CA LEU A 103 -15.92 -10.62 -5.55
C LEU A 103 -16.37 -12.07 -5.38
N ALA A 104 -17.18 -12.61 -6.29
CA ALA A 104 -17.57 -14.02 -6.27
C ALA A 104 -16.35 -14.94 -6.42
N TYR A 105 -15.44 -14.62 -7.34
CA TYR A 105 -14.18 -15.31 -7.50
C TYR A 105 -13.29 -15.25 -6.25
N ALA A 106 -13.16 -14.07 -5.65
CA ALA A 106 -12.41 -13.87 -4.41
C ALA A 106 -12.91 -14.76 -3.25
N ARG A 107 -14.24 -14.91 -3.12
CA ARG A 107 -14.86 -15.75 -2.08
C ARG A 107 -14.53 -17.24 -2.22
N GLN A 108 -14.20 -17.70 -3.43
CA GLN A 108 -13.82 -19.10 -3.72
C GLN A 108 -12.36 -19.40 -3.38
N LYS A 109 -11.50 -18.38 -3.23
CA LYS A 109 -10.09 -18.58 -2.87
C LYS A 109 -9.95 -19.25 -1.50
N CYS A 110 -8.99 -20.18 -1.39
CA CYS A 110 -8.71 -20.91 -0.14
C CYS A 110 -8.35 -19.97 1.02
N TYR A 111 -7.68 -18.84 0.74
CA TYR A 111 -7.30 -17.83 1.73
C TYR A 111 -8.47 -16.90 2.13
N ARG A 112 -9.60 -16.97 1.42
CA ARG A 112 -10.87 -16.28 1.72
C ARG A 112 -10.67 -14.82 2.16
N PRO A 113 -10.40 -13.90 1.26
CA PRO A 113 -10.32 -12.48 1.59
C PRO A 113 -11.68 -11.94 2.06
N ALA A 114 -11.68 -10.84 2.81
CA ALA A 114 -12.87 -10.01 2.88
C ALA A 114 -13.16 -9.42 1.49
N THR A 115 -14.41 -9.14 1.19
CA THR A 115 -14.81 -8.60 -0.11
C THR A 115 -15.77 -7.45 0.08
N ALA A 116 -15.64 -6.36 -0.68
CA ALA A 116 -16.60 -5.27 -0.70
C ALA A 116 -16.68 -4.59 -2.07
N LEU A 117 -17.87 -4.13 -2.43
CA LEU A 117 -18.06 -3.19 -3.52
C LEU A 117 -17.73 -1.78 -3.03
N VAL A 118 -17.01 -1.03 -3.85
CA VAL A 118 -16.80 0.40 -3.64
C VAL A 118 -17.89 1.15 -4.39
N THR A 119 -18.55 2.08 -3.72
CA THR A 119 -19.52 2.99 -4.32
C THR A 119 -19.03 4.41 -4.12
N SER A 120 -18.53 5.04 -5.18
CA SER A 120 -18.17 6.45 -5.15
C SER A 120 -19.43 7.31 -5.32
N PHE A 121 -19.57 8.35 -4.50
CA PHE A 121 -20.72 9.29 -4.56
C PHE A 121 -20.79 10.13 -5.83
N LEU A 122 -19.76 10.15 -6.65
CA LEU A 122 -19.74 10.90 -7.91
C LEU A 122 -20.76 10.39 -8.95
N HIS A 123 -21.41 9.25 -8.69
CA HIS A 123 -22.42 8.65 -9.56
C HIS A 123 -23.74 8.40 -8.82
N THR A 124 -24.17 9.34 -7.98
CA THR A 124 -25.45 9.26 -7.26
C THR A 124 -26.64 9.39 -8.20
N GLY A 125 -27.04 8.30 -8.80
CA GLY A 125 -28.29 8.19 -9.56
C GLY A 125 -29.08 6.93 -9.29
N HIS A 126 -28.48 5.89 -8.73
CA HIS A 126 -29.17 4.63 -8.44
C HIS A 126 -29.01 4.24 -6.96
N ARG A 127 -30.08 4.46 -6.19
CA ARG A 127 -30.31 3.73 -4.95
C ARG A 127 -30.46 2.26 -5.29
N VAL A 128 -29.39 1.50 -5.14
CA VAL A 128 -29.46 0.03 -5.20
C VAL A 128 -29.97 -0.46 -3.87
N ALA A 129 -30.96 -1.35 -3.92
CA ALA A 129 -31.68 -1.90 -2.78
C ALA A 129 -30.78 -2.37 -1.65
N ASP A 130 -31.19 -2.09 -0.43
CA ASP A 130 -30.47 -2.09 0.84
C ASP A 130 -30.09 -3.47 1.43
N ASN A 131 -30.15 -4.55 0.66
CA ASN A 131 -29.96 -5.89 1.25
C ASN A 131 -28.50 -6.39 1.36
N ASP A 132 -27.51 -5.61 0.96
CA ASP A 132 -26.10 -6.04 0.94
C ASP A 132 -25.13 -5.02 1.57
N SER A 133 -25.61 -4.21 2.52
CA SER A 133 -24.83 -3.15 3.18
C SER A 133 -23.57 -3.67 3.91
N GLU A 134 -23.53 -4.93 4.34
CA GLU A 134 -22.36 -5.51 5.00
C GLU A 134 -21.13 -5.62 4.11
N HIS A 135 -21.29 -5.57 2.78
CA HIS A 135 -20.22 -5.77 1.81
C HIS A 135 -20.01 -4.56 0.89
N ARG A 136 -20.41 -3.38 1.31
CA ARG A 136 -20.21 -2.13 0.57
C ARG A 136 -19.38 -1.15 1.36
N ILE A 137 -18.50 -0.44 0.65
CA ILE A 137 -17.77 0.72 1.17
C ILE A 137 -18.23 1.93 0.38
N ALA A 138 -18.88 2.85 1.05
CA ALA A 138 -19.13 4.17 0.50
C ALA A 138 -17.84 4.99 0.62
N VAL A 139 -17.39 5.56 -0.49
CA VAL A 139 -16.27 6.49 -0.50
C VAL A 139 -16.87 7.89 -0.60
N ASP A 140 -16.88 8.58 0.52
CA ASP A 140 -17.18 10.00 0.57
C ASP A 140 -15.86 10.76 0.54
N ASN A 141 -15.72 11.72 -0.39
CA ASN A 141 -14.51 12.55 -0.48
C ASN A 141 -14.28 13.38 0.80
N ASP A 142 -15.32 13.58 1.59
CA ASP A 142 -15.24 14.38 2.80
C ASP A 142 -14.94 13.55 4.06
N ASP A 143 -14.95 12.20 3.99
CA ASP A 143 -14.74 11.35 5.14
C ASP A 143 -13.87 10.10 4.86
N VAL A 144 -12.61 10.37 4.55
CA VAL A 144 -11.58 9.33 4.37
C VAL A 144 -11.44 8.44 5.60
N SER A 145 -11.64 9.01 6.80
CA SER A 145 -11.53 8.26 8.06
C SER A 145 -12.56 7.15 8.13
N LYS A 146 -13.82 7.42 7.80
CA LYS A 146 -14.87 6.38 7.77
C LYS A 146 -14.57 5.27 6.78
N MET A 147 -14.00 5.61 5.62
CA MET A 147 -13.59 4.60 4.65
C MET A 147 -12.51 3.69 5.24
N LEU A 148 -11.47 4.27 5.86
CA LEU A 148 -10.39 3.49 6.47
C LEU A 148 -10.87 2.66 7.66
N ASP A 149 -11.79 3.18 8.48
CA ASP A 149 -12.42 2.44 9.58
C ASP A 149 -13.20 1.23 9.04
N ARG A 150 -13.95 1.42 7.97
CA ARG A 150 -14.69 0.33 7.33
C ARG A 150 -13.77 -0.74 6.73
N VAL A 151 -12.67 -0.34 6.13
CA VAL A 151 -11.61 -1.27 5.65
C VAL A 151 -11.03 -2.07 6.82
N ALA A 152 -10.69 -1.42 7.91
CA ALA A 152 -10.17 -2.06 9.10
C ALA A 152 -11.17 -3.06 9.71
N GLU A 153 -12.45 -2.68 9.78
CA GLU A 153 -13.53 -3.54 10.26
C GLU A 153 -13.68 -4.81 9.41
N LEU A 154 -13.71 -4.69 8.09
CA LEU A 154 -13.83 -5.83 7.18
C LEU A 154 -12.66 -6.81 7.32
N ILE A 155 -11.44 -6.30 7.46
CA ILE A 155 -10.24 -7.11 7.68
C ILE A 155 -10.32 -7.79 9.05
N GLY A 156 -10.75 -7.07 10.10
CA GLY A 156 -10.95 -7.61 11.45
C GLY A 156 -11.99 -8.73 11.48
N MET A 157 -13.14 -8.55 10.85
CA MET A 157 -14.18 -9.59 10.74
C MET A 157 -13.66 -10.85 10.03
N ARG A 158 -12.84 -10.70 8.98
CA ARG A 158 -12.19 -11.83 8.32
C ARG A 158 -11.30 -12.62 9.28
N VAL A 159 -10.49 -11.93 10.07
CA VAL A 159 -9.60 -12.57 11.06
C VAL A 159 -10.43 -13.35 12.08
N SER A 160 -11.47 -12.76 12.64
CA SER A 160 -12.37 -13.40 13.60
C SER A 160 -13.04 -14.66 13.02
N ARG A 161 -13.55 -14.58 11.79
CA ARG A 161 -14.15 -15.73 11.08
C ARG A 161 -13.12 -16.85 10.84
N ARG A 162 -11.85 -16.51 10.63
CA ARG A 162 -10.77 -17.50 10.42
C ARG A 162 -10.41 -18.21 11.74
N VAL A 163 -10.32 -17.46 12.83
CA VAL A 163 -10.04 -18.00 14.17
C VAL A 163 -11.17 -18.96 14.60
N ASN A 164 -12.42 -18.52 14.53
CA ASN A 164 -13.57 -19.34 14.90
C ASN A 164 -13.66 -20.67 14.14
N ARG A 165 -13.34 -20.64 12.84
CA ARG A 165 -13.30 -21.87 12.03
C ARG A 165 -12.16 -22.82 12.42
N ARG A 166 -11.03 -22.30 12.90
CA ARG A 166 -9.93 -23.14 13.39
C ARG A 166 -10.32 -23.82 14.71
N LEU A 167 -10.94 -23.06 15.62
CA LEU A 167 -11.40 -23.59 16.90
C LEU A 167 -12.48 -24.68 16.70
N ALA A 168 -13.44 -24.47 15.79
CA ALA A 168 -14.47 -25.44 15.47
C ALA A 168 -13.99 -26.74 14.82
N LYS A 169 -12.74 -26.79 14.33
CA LYS A 169 -12.13 -28.02 13.76
C LYS A 169 -11.36 -28.83 14.79
N VAL A 170 -11.13 -28.30 15.98
CA VAL A 170 -10.33 -28.91 17.05
C VAL A 170 -11.27 -29.47 18.15
N SER A 171 -12.53 -29.10 18.11
CA SER A 171 -13.62 -29.66 18.97
C SER A 171 -14.32 -30.81 18.29
#